data_8816da51a0f7801f2550a55d59c6e5d1
#
_entry.id   8816da51a0f7801f2550a55d59c6e5d1
#
_cell.length_a   1.000
_cell.length_b   1.000
_cell.length_c   1.000
_cell.angle_alpha   90.00
_cell.angle_beta   90.00
_cell.angle_gamma   90.00
#
_symmetry.space_group_name_H-M   'P 1'
#
loop_
_entity.id
_entity.type
_entity.pdbx_description
1 polymer ?
#
loop_
_entity_poly.entity_id
_entity_poly.type
_entity_poly.pdbx_seq_one_letter_code
_entity_poly.pdbx_strand_id
1 'polypeptide(L)'
;MDVIVIAAKGGTVWRLTDLLGRSMGNIKENDSHQFTIYPEGHAFETMADMQRGPYASLDAALAEIERHTRGVCRRSTSEDQP
;
A
#
# COMPACT_ATOMS: atom_id res chain seq x y z
N MET A 1 -0.58 11.68 6.86
CA MET A 1 0.68 11.07 6.41
C MET A 1 0.51 10.58 4.99
N ASP A 2 1.38 11.02 4.10
CA ASP A 2 1.29 10.59 2.70
C ASP A 2 2.04 9.28 2.50
N VAL A 3 1.51 8.45 1.60
CA VAL A 3 2.05 7.13 1.30
C VAL A 3 2.42 7.09 -0.18
N ILE A 4 3.61 6.61 -0.48
CA ILE A 4 4.05 6.40 -1.85
C ILE A 4 3.80 4.94 -2.20
N VAL A 5 3.09 4.70 -3.29
CA VAL A 5 2.73 3.36 -3.75
C VAL A 5 3.55 3.04 -4.99
N ILE A 6 4.38 2.02 -4.90
CA ILE A 6 5.30 1.66 -5.97
C ILE A 6 4.97 0.26 -6.46
N ALA A 7 4.59 0.15 -7.74
CA ALA A 7 4.32 -1.16 -8.33
C ALA A 7 5.62 -1.93 -8.46
N ALA A 8 5.65 -3.14 -7.92
CA ALA A 8 6.80 -4.01 -8.05
C ALA A 8 6.71 -4.81 -9.34
N LYS A 9 7.81 -5.40 -9.75
CA LYS A 9 7.82 -6.26 -10.93
C LYS A 9 6.88 -7.42 -10.72
N GLY A 10 6.24 -7.85 -11.78
CA GLY A 10 5.28 -8.95 -11.71
C GLY A 10 3.83 -8.50 -11.65
N GLY A 11 3.59 -7.26 -11.27
CA GLY A 11 2.24 -6.67 -11.33
C GLY A 11 1.27 -7.13 -10.26
N THR A 12 1.74 -7.89 -9.25
CA THR A 12 0.86 -8.39 -8.20
C THR A 12 1.25 -7.91 -6.81
N VAL A 13 2.29 -7.09 -6.72
CA VAL A 13 2.75 -6.57 -5.43
C VAL A 13 2.99 -5.07 -5.58
N TRP A 14 2.53 -4.31 -4.60
CA TRP A 14 2.77 -2.87 -4.53
C TRP A 14 3.44 -2.58 -3.19
N ARG A 15 4.55 -1.86 -3.24
CA ARG A 15 5.26 -1.47 -2.02
C ARG A 15 4.75 -0.14 -1.54
N LEU A 16 4.67 0.00 -0.23
CA LEU A 16 4.21 1.23 0.42
C LEU A 16 5.38 1.82 1.19
N THR A 17 5.66 3.09 0.95
CA THR A 17 6.70 3.81 1.69
C THR A 17 6.16 5.15 2.14
N ASP A 18 6.82 5.75 3.13
CA ASP A 18 6.51 7.12 3.50
C ASP A 18 7.34 8.08 2.65
N LEU A 19 7.22 9.38 2.92
CA LEU A 19 7.93 10.38 2.13
C LEU A 19 9.43 10.35 2.34
N LEU A 20 9.89 9.68 3.40
CA LEU A 20 11.31 9.51 3.67
C LEU A 20 11.85 8.21 3.10
N GLY A 21 11.01 7.45 2.41
CA GLY A 21 11.41 6.19 1.81
C GLY A 21 11.40 4.99 2.76
N ARG A 22 10.90 5.15 3.98
CA ARG A 22 10.83 4.04 4.92
C ARG A 22 9.67 3.13 4.55
N SER A 23 9.88 1.82 4.71
CA SER A 23 8.85 0.85 4.35
C SER A 23 7.64 0.98 5.28
N MET A 24 6.46 0.98 4.69
CA MET A 24 5.20 0.94 5.43
C MET A 24 4.47 -0.38 5.20
N GLY A 25 4.99 -1.24 4.33
CA GLY A 25 4.38 -2.52 4.05
C GLY A 25 4.17 -2.75 2.56
N ASN A 26 3.25 -3.65 2.26
CA ASN A 26 2.94 -4.06 0.90
C ASN A 26 1.45 -4.27 0.73
N ILE A 27 1.01 -4.22 -0.53
CA ILE A 27 -0.29 -4.75 -0.93
C ILE A 27 -0.01 -5.87 -1.91
N LYS A 28 -0.69 -7.01 -1.73
CA LYS A 28 -0.53 -8.16 -2.63
C LYS A 28 -1.86 -8.55 -3.21
N GLU A 29 -1.85 -8.86 -4.49
CA GLU A 29 -3.02 -9.37 -5.21
C GLU A 29 -2.94 -10.89 -5.25
N ASN A 30 -4.05 -11.57 -4.90
CA ASN A 30 -4.11 -13.03 -4.95
C ASN A 30 -4.69 -13.50 -6.28
N ASP A 31 -4.83 -14.82 -6.43
CA ASP A 31 -5.34 -15.42 -7.66
C ASP A 31 -6.79 -15.05 -7.96
N SER A 32 -7.52 -14.61 -6.97
CA SER A 32 -8.90 -14.18 -7.14
C SER A 32 -9.04 -12.68 -7.41
N HIS A 33 -7.91 -12.02 -7.68
CA HIS A 33 -7.86 -10.58 -7.93
C HIS A 33 -8.35 -9.77 -6.74
N GLN A 34 -8.07 -10.26 -5.55
CA GLN A 34 -8.35 -9.55 -4.31
C GLN A 34 -7.04 -9.02 -3.73
N PHE A 35 -7.13 -7.87 -3.07
CA PHE A 35 -5.96 -7.15 -2.60
C PHE A 35 -5.91 -7.16 -1.08
N THR A 36 -4.77 -7.53 -0.53
CA THR A 36 -4.57 -7.58 0.92
C THR A 36 -3.40 -6.68 1.31
N ILE A 37 -3.58 -5.93 2.37
CA ILE A 37 -2.56 -5.00 2.87
C ILE A 37 -1.75 -5.69 3.96
N TYR A 38 -0.42 -5.58 3.86
CA TYR A 38 0.50 -6.15 4.84
C TYR A 38 1.34 -5.01 5.43
N PRO A 39 0.87 -4.35 6.51
CA PRO A 39 1.65 -3.26 7.12
C PRO A 39 2.90 -3.81 7.78
N GLU A 40 3.95 -2.98 7.81
CA GLU A 40 5.17 -3.35 8.52
C GLU A 40 5.88 -2.09 9.01
N GLY A 41 6.89 -2.28 9.85
CA GLY A 41 7.63 -1.18 10.42
C GLY A 41 6.74 -0.32 11.30
N HIS A 42 6.97 1.00 11.26
CA HIS A 42 6.19 1.91 12.07
C HIS A 42 4.72 1.95 11.65
N ALA A 43 4.42 1.56 10.42
CA ALA A 43 3.04 1.55 9.95
C ALA A 43 2.22 0.41 10.56
N PHE A 44 2.88 -0.60 11.10
CA PHE A 44 2.19 -1.72 11.71
C PHE A 44 1.26 -1.25 12.83
N GLU A 45 1.72 -0.33 13.65
CA GLU A 45 0.90 0.22 14.73
C GLU A 45 -0.14 1.20 14.20
N THR A 46 0.23 2.04 13.27
CA THR A 46 -0.69 3.02 12.68
C THR A 46 -1.88 2.35 12.03
N MET A 47 -1.65 1.21 11.41
CA MET A 47 -2.68 0.48 10.67
C MET A 47 -3.21 -0.73 11.43
N ALA A 48 -2.95 -0.82 12.74
CA ALA A 48 -3.32 -2.01 13.52
C ALA A 48 -4.81 -2.28 13.53
N ASP A 49 -5.61 -1.22 13.55
CA ASP A 49 -7.07 -1.35 13.59
C ASP A 49 -7.71 -1.40 12.22
N MET A 50 -6.90 -1.32 11.18
CA MET A 50 -7.40 -1.30 9.81
C MET A 50 -7.69 -2.72 9.35
N GLN A 51 -8.79 -2.89 8.62
CA GLN A 51 -9.05 -4.16 7.97
C GLN A 51 -8.06 -4.31 6.82
N ARG A 52 -7.31 -5.41 6.83
CA ARG A 52 -6.26 -5.63 5.84
C ARG A 52 -6.79 -6.13 4.50
N GLY A 53 -8.02 -6.58 4.46
CA GLY A 53 -8.63 -7.06 3.25
C GLY A 53 -9.42 -8.33 3.50
N PRO A 54 -9.77 -9.02 2.42
CA PRO A 54 -9.46 -8.69 1.03
C PRO A 54 -10.29 -7.53 0.48
N TYR A 55 -9.70 -6.78 -0.44
CA TYR A 55 -10.39 -5.68 -1.13
C TYR A 55 -10.57 -6.04 -2.59
N ALA A 56 -11.66 -5.54 -3.18
CA ALA A 56 -12.01 -5.88 -4.56
C ALA A 56 -11.10 -5.19 -5.58
N SER A 57 -10.42 -4.12 -5.20
CA SER A 57 -9.54 -3.40 -6.10
C SER A 57 -8.40 -2.77 -5.32
N LEU A 58 -7.34 -2.40 -6.05
CA LEU A 58 -6.24 -1.67 -5.46
C LEU A 58 -6.72 -0.32 -4.93
N ASP A 59 -7.59 0.36 -5.69
CA ASP A 59 -8.10 1.65 -5.26
C ASP A 59 -8.86 1.56 -3.94
N ALA A 60 -9.61 0.48 -3.74
CA ALA A 60 -10.32 0.27 -2.48
C ALA A 60 -9.35 0.10 -1.32
N ALA A 61 -8.29 -0.66 -1.53
CA ALA A 61 -7.26 -0.84 -0.50
C ALA A 61 -6.56 0.48 -0.18
N LEU A 62 -6.22 1.25 -1.20
CA LEU A 62 -5.56 2.54 -1.00
C LEU A 62 -6.47 3.54 -0.30
N ALA A 63 -7.75 3.52 -0.62
CA ALA A 63 -8.71 4.40 0.05
C ALA A 63 -8.78 4.11 1.55
N GLU A 64 -8.69 2.85 1.92
CA GLU A 64 -8.71 2.50 3.33
C GLU A 64 -7.43 2.97 4.04
N ILE A 65 -6.29 2.85 3.37
CA ILE A 65 -5.03 3.35 3.92
C ILE A 65 -5.12 4.87 4.13
N GLU A 66 -5.66 5.59 3.15
CA GLU A 66 -5.81 7.04 3.27
C GLU A 66 -6.68 7.41 4.46
N ARG A 67 -7.75 6.67 4.67
CA ARG A 67 -8.63 6.91 5.80
C ARG A 67 -7.92 6.76 7.14
N HIS A 68 -7.11 5.70 7.26
CA HIS A 68 -6.43 5.40 8.52
C HIS A 68 -5.23 6.28 8.78
N THR A 69 -4.52 6.68 7.74
CA THR A 69 -3.34 7.52 7.89
C THR A 69 -3.67 9.01 7.81
N ARG A 70 -4.88 9.33 7.37
CA ARG A 70 -5.32 10.70 7.11
C ARG A 70 -4.42 11.41 6.13
N GLY A 71 -3.92 10.64 5.15
CA GLY A 71 -3.03 11.16 4.13
C GLY A 71 -3.52 10.80 2.75
N VAL A 72 -2.63 10.91 1.79
CA VAL A 72 -2.91 10.63 0.39
C VAL A 72 -1.96 9.53 -0.07
N CYS A 73 -2.50 8.56 -0.82
CA CYS A 73 -1.68 7.55 -1.46
C CYS A 73 -1.32 8.03 -2.85
N ARG A 74 -0.02 8.17 -3.11
CA ARG A 74 0.47 8.65 -4.40
C ARG A 74 1.12 7.48 -5.13
N ARG A 75 0.61 7.18 -6.31
CA ARG A 75 1.20 6.13 -7.14
C ARG A 75 2.44 6.66 -7.81
N SER A 76 3.47 5.83 -7.81
CA SER A 76 4.75 6.20 -8.40
C SER A 76 5.13 5.17 -9.45
N THR A 77 5.77 5.64 -10.52
CA THR A 77 6.34 4.77 -11.53
C THR A 77 7.85 4.73 -11.40
N SER A 78 8.34 4.93 -10.19
CA SER A 78 9.76 5.11 -9.94
C SER A 78 10.62 3.94 -10.37
N GLU A 79 10.06 2.75 -10.49
CA GLU A 79 10.84 1.62 -10.99
C GLU A 79 11.30 1.83 -12.41
N ASP A 80 10.59 2.64 -13.18
CA ASP A 80 10.92 2.92 -14.55
C ASP A 80 11.75 4.17 -14.71
N GLN A 81 12.08 4.81 -13.61
CA GLN A 81 12.83 6.06 -13.67
C GLN A 81 14.28 5.80 -13.97
N PRO A 82 14.81 6.53 -14.89
CA PRO A 82 16.23 6.45 -15.16
C PRO A 82 17.05 6.93 -13.99
#